data_e504eef52618d86de749aec2d0639f6a
#
_entry.id   e504eef52618d86de749aec2d0639f6a
#
_cell.length_a   1.000
_cell.length_b   1.000
_cell.length_c   1.000
_cell.angle_alpha   90.00
_cell.angle_beta   90.00
_cell.angle_gamma   90.00
#
_symmetry.space_group_name_H-M   'P 1'
#
loop_
_entity.id
_entity.type
_entity.pdbx_description
1 polymer ?
#
loop_
_entity_poly.entity_id
_entity_poly.type
_entity_poly.pdbx_seq_one_letter_code
_entity_poly.pdbx_strand_id
1 'polypeptide(L)'
;MNSTQSSAVDCITFCAYYEKWLQIYKQGAVKDVTYNKYVMTLRWLRRLIPDLVIQNLNRLNYQDLLNRYAATHERQTTMDFHHQLKGAILDAVDD
;
A
#
# COMPACT_ATOMS: atom_id res chain seq x y z
N MET A 1 20.70 -16.80 13.81
CA MET A 1 20.39 -15.49 14.37
C MET A 1 20.18 -14.45 13.28
N ASN A 2 21.23 -14.18 12.56
CA ASN A 2 21.13 -13.16 11.53
C ASN A 2 20.14 -13.50 10.44
N SER A 3 20.06 -14.78 10.11
CA SER A 3 19.11 -15.22 9.10
C SER A 3 17.67 -14.94 9.56
N THR A 4 17.43 -15.02 10.85
CA THR A 4 16.13 -14.72 11.40
C THR A 4 15.78 -13.26 11.17
N GLN A 5 16.73 -12.38 11.37
CA GLN A 5 16.51 -10.97 11.15
C GLN A 5 16.26 -10.67 9.67
N SER A 6 17.03 -11.30 8.81
CA SER A 6 16.83 -11.14 7.38
C SER A 6 15.42 -11.56 6.97
N SER A 7 14.97 -12.69 7.50
CA SER A 7 13.63 -13.16 7.22
C SER A 7 12.58 -12.18 7.70
N ALA A 8 12.77 -11.60 8.87
CA ALA A 8 11.83 -10.62 9.40
C ALA A 8 11.76 -9.39 8.52
N VAL A 9 12.90 -8.93 8.02
CA VAL A 9 12.93 -7.79 7.10
C VAL A 9 12.27 -8.15 5.79
N ASP A 10 12.56 -9.34 5.28
CA ASP A 10 12.02 -9.78 3.98
C ASP A 10 10.54 -10.07 4.03
N CYS A 11 9.98 -10.26 5.23
CA CYS A 11 8.59 -10.61 5.38
C CYS A 11 7.70 -9.43 5.75
N ILE A 12 8.14 -8.23 5.42
CA ILE A 12 7.33 -7.04 5.68
C ILE A 12 6.06 -7.09 4.83
N THR A 13 4.92 -6.74 5.45
CA THR A 13 3.67 -6.69 4.71
C THR A 13 3.59 -5.44 3.87
N PHE A 14 2.78 -5.50 2.82
CA PHE A 14 2.56 -4.32 2.00
C PHE A 14 1.94 -3.19 2.82
N CYS A 15 1.06 -3.50 3.75
CA CYS A 15 0.46 -2.49 4.62
C CYS A 15 1.53 -1.78 5.46
N ALA A 16 2.47 -2.53 6.03
CA ALA A 16 3.53 -1.94 6.83
C ALA A 16 4.44 -1.08 5.97
N TYR A 17 4.76 -1.53 4.77
CA TYR A 17 5.55 -0.75 3.84
C TYR A 17 4.84 0.56 3.47
N TYR A 18 3.56 0.47 3.12
CA TYR A 18 2.78 1.63 2.72
C TYR A 18 2.71 2.66 3.84
N GLU A 19 2.51 2.20 5.06
CA GLU A 19 2.46 3.10 6.22
C GLU A 19 3.78 3.85 6.38
N LYS A 20 4.89 3.14 6.27
CA LYS A 20 6.20 3.77 6.39
C LYS A 20 6.46 4.74 5.23
N TRP A 21 6.02 4.35 4.03
CA TRP A 21 6.14 5.22 2.87
C TRP A 21 5.38 6.54 3.07
N LEU A 22 4.19 6.48 3.65
CA LEU A 22 3.43 7.68 3.96
C LEU A 22 4.17 8.57 4.94
N GLN A 23 4.74 7.98 5.97
CA GLN A 23 5.45 8.75 7.00
C GLN A 23 6.68 9.45 6.43
N ILE A 24 7.37 8.79 5.53
CA ILE A 24 8.61 9.32 4.97
C ILE A 24 8.34 10.33 3.86
N TYR A 25 7.43 10.05 2.97
CA TYR A 25 7.28 10.84 1.75
C TYR A 25 6.08 11.78 1.73
N LYS A 26 5.06 11.51 2.52
CA LYS A 26 3.82 12.29 2.43
C LYS A 26 3.51 13.12 3.66
N GLN A 27 3.87 12.65 4.83
CA GLN A 27 3.58 13.39 6.06
C GLN A 27 4.33 14.71 6.03
N GLY A 28 3.58 15.81 6.15
CA GLY A 28 4.17 17.14 6.11
C GLY A 28 4.47 17.65 4.71
N ALA A 29 4.45 16.80 3.69
CA ALA A 29 4.74 17.19 2.32
C ALA A 29 3.48 17.52 1.53
N VAL A 30 2.33 17.08 2.01
CA VAL A 30 1.05 17.35 1.36
C VAL A 30 0.08 17.93 2.39
N LYS A 31 -1.01 18.53 1.90
CA LYS A 31 -2.02 19.11 2.77
C LYS A 31 -2.71 18.02 3.59
N ASP A 32 -3.23 18.41 4.75
CA ASP A 32 -3.88 17.46 5.65
C ASP A 32 -5.02 16.70 4.97
N VAL A 33 -5.82 17.40 4.17
CA VAL A 33 -6.94 16.76 3.50
C VAL A 33 -6.45 15.70 2.51
N THR A 34 -5.32 15.95 1.86
CA THR A 34 -4.73 14.98 0.94
C THR A 34 -4.10 13.83 1.70
N TYR A 35 -3.42 14.13 2.80
CA TYR A 35 -2.81 13.10 3.62
C TYR A 35 -3.86 12.14 4.17
N ASN A 36 -5.01 12.68 4.57
CA ASN A 36 -6.09 11.86 5.09
C ASN A 36 -6.60 10.86 4.04
N LYS A 37 -6.58 11.22 2.76
CA LYS A 37 -6.96 10.28 1.72
C LYS A 37 -5.99 9.10 1.66
N TYR A 38 -4.70 9.37 1.82
CA TYR A 38 -3.70 8.29 1.88
C TYR A 38 -3.92 7.41 3.10
N VAL A 39 -4.28 8.01 4.23
CA VAL A 39 -4.56 7.24 5.44
C VAL A 39 -5.77 6.33 5.24
N MET A 40 -6.80 6.82 4.57
CA MET A 40 -7.98 6.01 4.28
C MET A 40 -7.61 4.83 3.38
N THR A 41 -6.74 5.07 2.41
CA THR A 41 -6.24 3.99 1.55
C THR A 41 -5.53 2.92 2.39
N LEU A 42 -4.71 3.34 3.35
CA LEU A 42 -4.05 2.40 4.25
C LEU A 42 -5.05 1.56 5.04
N ARG A 43 -6.11 2.18 5.53
CA ARG A 43 -7.15 1.44 6.26
C ARG A 43 -7.77 0.37 5.39
N TRP A 44 -8.03 0.68 4.12
CA TRP A 44 -8.60 -0.30 3.20
C TRP A 44 -7.62 -1.42 2.89
N LEU A 45 -6.33 -1.10 2.76
CA LEU A 45 -5.32 -2.13 2.58
C LEU A 45 -5.32 -3.10 3.75
N ARG A 46 -5.38 -2.58 4.97
CA ARG A 46 -5.40 -3.42 6.16
C ARG A 46 -6.64 -4.31 6.23
N ARG A 47 -7.71 -3.86 5.62
CA ARG A 47 -8.95 -4.63 5.60
C ARG A 47 -8.94 -5.70 4.52
N LEU A 48 -8.39 -5.38 3.36
CA LEU A 48 -8.46 -6.26 2.19
C LEU A 48 -7.29 -7.22 2.09
N ILE A 49 -6.08 -6.76 2.41
CA ILE A 49 -4.86 -7.56 2.28
C ILE A 49 -3.95 -7.39 3.48
N PRO A 50 -4.43 -7.66 4.70
CA PRO A 50 -3.63 -7.39 5.90
C PRO A 50 -2.34 -8.20 5.98
N ASP A 51 -2.34 -9.39 5.38
CA ASP A 51 -1.22 -10.32 5.53
C ASP A 51 -0.35 -10.46 4.28
N LEU A 52 -0.66 -9.71 3.22
CA LEU A 52 0.11 -9.84 1.99
C LEU A 52 1.52 -9.28 2.19
N VAL A 53 2.51 -10.14 2.02
CA VAL A 53 3.92 -9.74 2.09
C VAL A 53 4.27 -9.01 0.80
N ILE A 54 5.05 -7.93 0.92
CA ILE A 54 5.35 -7.08 -0.23
C ILE A 54 6.02 -7.85 -1.36
N GLN A 55 6.83 -8.85 -1.04
CA GLN A 55 7.50 -9.65 -2.05
C GLN A 55 6.53 -10.51 -2.86
N ASN A 56 5.35 -10.77 -2.31
CA ASN A 56 4.33 -11.55 -2.99
C ASN A 56 3.36 -10.69 -3.79
N LEU A 57 3.54 -9.37 -3.73
CA LEU A 57 2.71 -8.48 -4.53
C LEU A 57 3.09 -8.63 -6.00
N ASN A 58 2.13 -9.04 -6.81
CA ASN A 58 2.33 -9.19 -8.24
C ASN A 58 1.11 -8.64 -8.96
N ARG A 59 1.17 -8.67 -10.29
CA ARG A 59 0.10 -8.11 -11.10
C ARG A 59 -1.26 -8.73 -10.79
N LEU A 60 -1.29 -10.03 -10.59
CA LEU A 60 -2.53 -10.74 -10.35
C LEU A 60 -3.12 -10.37 -9.00
N ASN A 61 -2.29 -10.36 -7.95
CA ASN A 61 -2.74 -9.98 -6.61
C ASN A 61 -3.19 -8.53 -6.59
N TYR A 62 -2.50 -7.69 -7.31
CA TYR A 62 -2.86 -6.27 -7.34
C TYR A 62 -4.19 -6.06 -8.04
N GLN A 63 -4.41 -6.75 -9.16
CA GLN A 63 -5.68 -6.64 -9.88
C GLN A 63 -6.83 -7.14 -9.01
N ASP A 64 -6.61 -8.22 -8.27
CA ASP A 64 -7.62 -8.74 -7.35
C ASP A 64 -7.96 -7.71 -6.27
N LEU A 65 -6.94 -7.04 -5.74
CA LEU A 65 -7.14 -5.97 -4.76
C LEU A 65 -8.02 -4.86 -5.34
N LEU A 66 -7.70 -4.41 -6.55
CA LEU A 66 -8.50 -3.37 -7.19
C LEU A 66 -9.94 -3.81 -7.42
N ASN A 67 -10.13 -5.06 -7.81
CA ASN A 67 -11.47 -5.58 -8.04
C ASN A 67 -12.29 -5.61 -6.76
N ARG A 68 -11.65 -6.01 -5.65
CA ARG A 68 -12.33 -6.03 -4.35
C ARG A 68 -12.72 -4.62 -3.91
N TYR A 69 -11.81 -3.68 -4.10
CA TYR A 69 -12.09 -2.29 -3.72
C TYR A 69 -13.21 -1.73 -4.59
N ALA A 70 -13.17 -2.01 -5.89
CA ALA A 70 -14.17 -1.52 -6.84
C ALA A 70 -15.56 -2.06 -6.56
N ALA A 71 -15.65 -3.22 -5.91
CA ALA A 71 -16.94 -3.83 -5.63
C ALA A 71 -17.81 -2.96 -4.73
N THR A 72 -17.19 -2.09 -3.92
CA THR A 72 -17.91 -1.23 -2.96
C THR A 72 -17.61 0.25 -3.14
N HIS A 73 -16.93 0.63 -4.22
CA HIS A 73 -16.55 2.02 -4.44
C HIS A 73 -16.82 2.42 -5.89
N GLU A 74 -16.99 3.71 -6.09
CA GLU A 74 -17.19 4.27 -7.41
C GLU A 74 -15.92 4.18 -8.24
N ARG A 75 -16.08 4.32 -9.54
CA ARG A 75 -14.96 4.26 -10.48
C ARG A 75 -13.89 5.30 -10.16
N GLN A 76 -14.32 6.55 -9.92
CA GLN A 76 -13.36 7.62 -9.65
C GLN A 76 -12.59 7.36 -8.35
N THR A 77 -13.30 6.91 -7.32
CA THR A 77 -12.67 6.59 -6.05
C THR A 77 -11.67 5.44 -6.21
N THR A 78 -12.02 4.45 -7.02
CA THR A 78 -11.13 3.33 -7.30
C THR A 78 -9.88 3.79 -8.04
N MET A 79 -10.03 4.72 -8.99
CA MET A 79 -8.88 5.27 -9.70
C MET A 79 -7.95 6.04 -8.77
N ASP A 80 -8.51 6.79 -7.82
CA ASP A 80 -7.71 7.51 -6.84
C ASP A 80 -6.93 6.54 -5.96
N PHE A 81 -7.58 5.46 -5.53
CA PHE A 81 -6.97 4.39 -4.76
C PHE A 81 -5.78 3.80 -5.53
N HIS A 82 -6.01 3.48 -6.80
CA HIS A 82 -4.98 2.94 -7.68
C HIS A 82 -3.78 3.91 -7.81
N HIS A 83 -4.05 5.18 -8.04
CA HIS A 83 -2.98 6.15 -8.23
C HIS A 83 -2.13 6.32 -6.98
N GLN A 84 -2.76 6.31 -5.82
CA GLN A 84 -2.04 6.43 -4.55
C GLN A 84 -1.14 5.22 -4.31
N LEU A 85 -1.65 4.02 -4.59
CA LEU A 85 -0.86 2.80 -4.43
C LEU A 85 0.26 2.71 -5.44
N LYS A 86 0.00 3.16 -6.66
CA LYS A 86 1.01 3.09 -7.73
C LYS A 86 2.27 3.85 -7.35
N GLY A 87 2.12 5.03 -6.72
CA GLY A 87 3.27 5.79 -6.27
C GLY A 87 4.15 5.01 -5.32
N ALA A 88 3.54 4.38 -4.31
CA ALA A 88 4.28 3.59 -3.33
C ALA A 88 4.92 2.36 -3.97
N ILE A 89 4.21 1.71 -4.88
CA ILE A 89 4.72 0.50 -5.55
C ILE A 89 5.93 0.83 -6.41
N LEU A 90 5.87 1.94 -7.16
CA LEU A 90 6.99 2.33 -8.01
C LEU A 90 8.22 2.65 -7.17
N ASP A 91 8.04 3.31 -6.03
CA ASP A 91 9.17 3.60 -5.14
C ASP A 91 9.76 2.32 -4.57
N ALA A 92 8.94 1.33 -4.29
CA ALA A 92 9.43 0.04 -3.80
C ALA A 92 10.27 -0.68 -4.85
N VAL A 93 9.88 -0.59 -6.11
CA VAL A 93 10.60 -1.23 -7.20
C VAL A 93 11.97 -0.58 -7.41
N ASP A 94 12.03 0.73 -7.25
CA ASP A 94 13.28 1.47 -7.45
C ASP A 94 14.30 1.21 -6.34
N ASP A 95 13.86 0.75 -5.20
CA ASP A 95 14.77 0.40 -4.13
C ASP A 95 15.39 -0.97 -4.40
#